data_a75ad890f1c47259644356170c5a5f72
#
_entry.id   a75ad890f1c47259644356170c5a5f72
#
_cell.length_a   1.000
_cell.length_b   1.000
_cell.length_c   1.000
_cell.angle_alpha   90.00
_cell.angle_beta   90.00
_cell.angle_gamma   90.00
#
_symmetry.space_group_name_H-M   'P 1'
#
loop_
_entity.id
_entity.type
_entity.pdbx_description
1 polymer ?
#
loop_
_entity_poly.entity_id
_entity_poly.type
_entity_poly.pdbx_seq_one_letter_code
_entity_poly.pdbx_strand_id
1 'polypeptide(L)'
;MNKITVLLGGDSSEREISLLSGKAIANALRSLGNNVLEIDPAAERDFCQVISQIKDFGSDLVFLGLHGGAGENGEIQAALSQAGLCHTGSGYKCCALTMDKYISKLVAAAEGIPVPDHILMRGDYLQDYNDPNDYQGIADHLGLPLIAKPNDGGSSVGISKVERIE
;
A
#
# COMPACT_ATOMS: atom_id res chain seq x y z
N MET A 1 -25.08 2.27 18.84
CA MET A 1 -23.70 2.73 19.10
C MET A 1 -22.77 1.62 18.66
N ASN A 2 -22.07 1.83 17.55
CA ASN A 2 -21.17 0.80 17.01
C ASN A 2 -19.81 0.82 17.72
N LYS A 3 -19.17 -0.33 17.78
CA LYS A 3 -17.78 -0.47 18.20
C LYS A 3 -16.89 -0.50 16.96
N ILE A 4 -16.02 0.47 16.83
CA ILE A 4 -15.15 0.61 15.66
C ILE A 4 -13.70 0.64 16.10
N THR A 5 -12.87 -0.23 15.55
CA THR A 5 -11.43 -0.12 15.71
C THR A 5 -10.85 0.69 14.57
N VAL A 6 -9.99 1.66 14.85
CA VAL A 6 -9.20 2.41 13.87
C VAL A 6 -7.76 1.91 13.94
N LEU A 7 -7.27 1.31 12.86
CA LEU A 7 -5.85 0.99 12.70
C LEU A 7 -5.15 2.23 12.14
N LEU A 8 -4.09 2.67 12.81
CA LEU A 8 -3.34 3.89 12.47
C LEU A 8 -1.85 3.69 12.75
N GLY A 9 -0.99 4.53 12.22
CA GLY A 9 0.47 4.39 12.38
C GLY A 9 1.06 3.37 11.41
N GLY A 10 1.37 2.17 11.89
CA GLY A 10 2.08 1.15 11.11
C GLY A 10 3.57 1.44 10.97
N ASP A 11 4.27 0.69 10.13
CA ASP A 11 5.74 0.72 9.98
C ASP A 11 6.22 1.25 8.63
N SER A 12 5.30 1.76 7.80
CA SER A 12 5.62 2.34 6.49
C SER A 12 6.31 3.70 6.60
N SER A 13 6.87 4.17 5.49
CA SER A 13 7.41 5.54 5.38
C SER A 13 6.36 6.64 5.58
N GLU A 14 5.06 6.30 5.55
CA GLU A 14 3.94 7.22 5.71
C GLU A 14 3.33 7.18 7.13
N ARG A 15 4.04 6.57 8.09
CA ARG A 15 3.60 6.40 9.49
C ARG A 15 3.05 7.67 10.12
N GLU A 16 3.77 8.79 10.01
CA GLU A 16 3.37 10.06 10.64
C GLU A 16 2.04 10.59 10.07
N ILE A 17 1.84 10.44 8.76
CA ILE A 17 0.59 10.83 8.12
C ILE A 17 -0.55 9.92 8.58
N SER A 18 -0.28 8.62 8.71
CA SER A 18 -1.25 7.65 9.22
C SER A 18 -1.66 7.93 10.66
N LEU A 19 -0.72 8.31 11.53
CA LEU A 19 -1.02 8.71 12.91
C LEU A 19 -1.93 9.94 12.96
N LEU A 20 -1.67 10.93 12.12
CA LEU A 20 -2.47 12.17 12.08
C LEU A 20 -3.87 11.92 11.53
N SER A 21 -3.98 11.28 10.36
CA SER A 21 -5.26 10.98 9.72
C SER A 21 -6.10 10.00 10.54
N GLY A 22 -5.47 8.97 11.12
CA GLY A 22 -6.13 7.99 11.95
C GLY A 22 -6.72 8.60 13.23
N LYS A 23 -5.99 9.50 13.89
CA LYS A 23 -6.53 10.26 15.04
C LYS A 23 -7.70 11.15 14.66
N ALA A 24 -7.62 11.83 13.52
CA ALA A 24 -8.72 12.66 13.03
C ALA A 24 -9.97 11.79 12.74
N ILE A 25 -9.80 10.63 12.11
CA ILE A 25 -10.87 9.65 11.88
C ILE A 25 -11.48 9.17 13.21
N ALA A 26 -10.64 8.77 14.17
CA ALA A 26 -11.10 8.28 15.46
C ALA A 26 -11.93 9.34 16.21
N ASN A 27 -11.48 10.59 16.20
CA ASN A 27 -12.20 11.70 16.80
C ASN A 27 -13.54 11.98 16.12
N ALA A 28 -13.58 11.96 14.79
CA ALA A 28 -14.81 12.12 14.02
C ALA A 28 -15.81 10.98 14.33
N LEU A 29 -15.35 9.73 14.36
CA LEU A 29 -16.20 8.59 14.71
C LEU A 29 -16.77 8.69 16.14
N ARG A 30 -15.97 9.15 17.11
CA ARG A 30 -16.45 9.41 18.48
C ARG A 30 -17.48 10.52 18.52
N SER A 31 -17.29 11.60 17.76
CA SER A 31 -18.26 12.70 17.71
C SER A 31 -19.63 12.29 17.13
N LEU A 32 -19.63 11.22 16.31
CA LEU A 32 -20.82 10.58 15.78
C LEU A 32 -21.45 9.55 16.76
N GLY A 33 -20.96 9.47 18.00
CA GLY A 33 -21.52 8.62 19.05
C GLY A 33 -21.05 7.16 19.00
N ASN A 34 -19.96 6.83 18.28
CA ASN A 34 -19.41 5.48 18.28
C ASN A 34 -18.40 5.27 19.41
N ASN A 35 -18.27 4.01 19.84
CA ASN A 35 -17.19 3.59 20.73
C ASN A 35 -15.98 3.22 19.88
N VAL A 36 -14.83 3.88 20.09
CA VAL A 36 -13.67 3.77 19.19
C VAL A 36 -12.43 3.33 19.95
N LEU A 37 -11.88 2.20 19.50
CA LEU A 37 -10.55 1.70 19.88
C LEU A 37 -9.54 2.13 18.81
N GLU A 38 -8.41 2.69 19.22
CA GLU A 38 -7.28 2.99 18.34
C GLU A 38 -6.18 1.97 18.59
N ILE A 39 -5.65 1.37 17.52
CA ILE A 39 -4.53 0.44 17.59
C ILE A 39 -3.47 0.84 16.54
N ASP A 40 -2.24 0.94 17.01
CA ASP A 40 -1.07 1.05 16.13
C ASP A 40 -0.41 -0.33 16.00
N PRO A 41 -0.52 -0.99 14.84
CA PRO A 41 0.06 -2.32 14.66
C PRO A 41 1.58 -2.38 14.90
N ALA A 42 2.30 -1.29 14.65
CA ALA A 42 3.75 -1.24 14.88
C ALA A 42 4.14 -1.16 16.37
N ALA A 43 3.19 -0.82 17.25
CA ALA A 43 3.41 -0.84 18.70
C ALA A 43 3.17 -2.22 19.33
N GLU A 44 2.58 -3.14 18.57
CA GLU A 44 2.27 -4.48 19.04
C GLU A 44 3.39 -5.47 18.66
N ARG A 45 3.46 -6.57 19.42
CA ARG A 45 4.47 -7.61 19.20
C ARG A 45 4.34 -8.29 17.83
N ASP A 46 3.10 -8.55 17.42
CA ASP A 46 2.74 -9.16 16.16
C ASP A 46 1.29 -8.83 15.80
N PHE A 47 0.89 -9.09 14.56
CA PHE A 47 -0.46 -8.80 14.10
C PHE A 47 -1.54 -9.71 14.72
N CYS A 48 -1.17 -10.87 15.25
CA CYS A 48 -2.11 -11.74 15.99
C CYS A 48 -2.60 -11.05 17.27
N GLN A 49 -1.73 -10.28 17.93
CA GLN A 49 -2.12 -9.47 19.08
C GLN A 49 -3.09 -8.37 18.69
N VAL A 50 -2.90 -7.70 17.57
CA VAL A 50 -3.85 -6.73 17.00
C VAL A 50 -5.22 -7.38 16.80
N ILE A 51 -5.26 -8.55 16.15
CA ILE A 51 -6.52 -9.30 15.93
C ILE A 51 -7.20 -9.65 17.25
N SER A 52 -6.43 -10.08 18.26
CA SER A 52 -7.00 -10.40 19.58
C SER A 52 -7.67 -9.18 20.21
N GLN A 53 -6.98 -8.03 20.24
CA GLN A 53 -7.52 -6.78 20.80
C GLN A 53 -8.81 -6.35 20.08
N ILE A 54 -8.86 -6.45 18.75
CA ILE A 54 -10.05 -6.13 17.95
C ILE A 54 -11.23 -7.03 18.36
N LYS A 55 -10.99 -8.34 18.51
CA LYS A 55 -12.02 -9.31 18.92
C LYS A 55 -12.47 -9.12 20.35
N ASP A 56 -11.53 -8.89 21.27
CA ASP A 56 -11.83 -8.67 22.70
C ASP A 56 -12.64 -7.36 22.90
N PHE A 57 -12.36 -6.34 22.11
CA PHE A 57 -13.16 -5.12 22.05
C PHE A 57 -14.56 -5.37 21.46
N GLY A 58 -14.70 -6.40 20.61
CA GLY A 58 -15.94 -6.75 19.91
C GLY A 58 -16.28 -5.75 18.83
N SER A 59 -15.30 -5.41 17.97
CA SER A 59 -15.49 -4.45 16.88
C SER A 59 -16.50 -4.92 15.86
N ASP A 60 -17.44 -4.07 15.51
CA ASP A 60 -18.37 -4.24 14.39
C ASP A 60 -17.67 -3.97 13.04
N LEU A 61 -16.67 -3.07 13.06
CA LEU A 61 -15.93 -2.63 11.87
C LEU A 61 -14.50 -2.22 12.26
N VAL A 62 -13.55 -2.59 11.42
CA VAL A 62 -12.17 -2.08 11.46
C VAL A 62 -12.00 -0.99 10.40
N PHE A 63 -11.72 0.23 10.83
CA PHE A 63 -11.40 1.32 9.93
C PHE A 63 -9.89 1.33 9.67
N LEU A 64 -9.50 1.17 8.39
CA LEU A 64 -8.10 1.20 7.96
C LEU A 64 -7.68 2.65 7.72
N GLY A 65 -6.99 3.23 8.69
CA GLY A 65 -6.36 4.55 8.62
C GLY A 65 -4.85 4.46 8.37
N LEU A 66 -4.36 3.27 8.01
CA LEU A 66 -2.96 3.03 7.64
C LEU A 66 -2.68 3.56 6.23
N HIS A 67 -1.45 3.99 6.00
CA HIS A 67 -0.95 4.44 4.70
C HIS A 67 0.31 3.68 4.31
N GLY A 68 0.40 3.28 3.05
CA GLY A 68 1.52 2.56 2.49
C GLY A 68 1.73 1.15 3.04
N GLY A 69 2.72 0.44 2.52
CA GLY A 69 3.16 -0.86 2.99
C GLY A 69 2.04 -1.88 3.21
N ALA A 70 2.10 -2.62 4.33
CA ALA A 70 1.12 -3.64 4.71
C ALA A 70 -0.31 -3.09 4.87
N GLY A 71 -0.48 -1.78 5.09
CA GLY A 71 -1.78 -1.11 5.18
C GLY A 71 -2.53 -1.07 3.85
N GLU A 72 -1.82 -1.09 2.72
CA GLU A 72 -2.39 -0.91 1.39
C GLU A 72 -2.12 -2.07 0.43
N ASN A 73 -1.13 -2.95 0.71
CA ASN A 73 -0.73 -4.03 -0.19
C ASN A 73 -1.57 -5.32 -0.09
N GLY A 74 -2.59 -5.35 0.78
CA GLY A 74 -3.48 -6.49 0.94
C GLY A 74 -3.16 -7.41 2.11
N GLU A 75 -2.00 -7.30 2.76
CA GLU A 75 -1.59 -8.16 3.87
C GLU A 75 -2.52 -8.03 5.07
N ILE A 76 -2.73 -6.80 5.54
CA ILE A 76 -3.62 -6.52 6.68
C ILE A 76 -5.08 -6.88 6.32
N GLN A 77 -5.52 -6.56 5.11
CA GLN A 77 -6.86 -6.90 4.63
C GLN A 77 -7.08 -8.41 4.59
N ALA A 78 -6.07 -9.19 4.19
CA ALA A 78 -6.13 -10.66 4.20
C ALA A 78 -6.23 -11.21 5.63
N ALA A 79 -5.41 -10.70 6.55
CA ALA A 79 -5.42 -11.12 7.94
C ALA A 79 -6.76 -10.81 8.64
N LEU A 80 -7.32 -9.62 8.43
CA LEU A 80 -8.63 -9.25 8.96
C LEU A 80 -9.74 -10.14 8.38
N SER A 81 -9.72 -10.38 7.06
CA SER A 81 -10.69 -11.25 6.39
C SER A 81 -10.64 -12.69 6.90
N GLN A 82 -9.43 -13.25 7.10
CA GLN A 82 -9.22 -14.57 7.68
C GLN A 82 -9.74 -14.66 9.12
N ALA A 83 -9.62 -13.57 9.87
CA ALA A 83 -10.12 -13.48 11.24
C ALA A 83 -11.65 -13.29 11.31
N GLY A 84 -12.35 -13.15 10.17
CA GLY A 84 -13.78 -12.87 10.09
C GLY A 84 -14.16 -11.44 10.49
N LEU A 85 -13.22 -10.49 10.38
CA LEU A 85 -13.41 -9.08 10.74
C LEU A 85 -13.75 -8.25 9.51
N CYS A 86 -14.84 -7.51 9.57
CA CYS A 86 -15.21 -6.52 8.55
C CYS A 86 -14.26 -5.33 8.60
N HIS A 87 -13.84 -4.83 7.45
CA HIS A 87 -12.95 -3.67 7.36
C HIS A 87 -13.37 -2.71 6.22
N THR A 88 -12.91 -1.47 6.32
CA THR A 88 -13.08 -0.47 5.25
C THR A 88 -12.10 -0.70 4.11
N GLY A 89 -12.42 -0.16 2.93
CA GLY A 89 -11.57 -0.24 1.75
C GLY A 89 -11.80 -1.49 0.91
N SER A 90 -10.89 -1.72 -0.02
CA SER A 90 -10.94 -2.84 -0.96
C SER A 90 -10.49 -4.15 -0.30
N GLY A 91 -10.93 -5.28 -0.87
CA GLY A 91 -10.46 -6.59 -0.42
C GLY A 91 -9.00 -6.85 -0.79
N TYR A 92 -8.37 -7.78 -0.08
CA TYR A 92 -6.93 -8.05 -0.17
C TYR A 92 -6.42 -8.35 -1.60
N LYS A 93 -7.20 -9.04 -2.43
CA LYS A 93 -6.81 -9.33 -3.82
C LYS A 93 -6.69 -8.06 -4.66
N CYS A 94 -7.64 -7.15 -4.49
CA CYS A 94 -7.62 -5.87 -5.18
C CYS A 94 -6.44 -5.02 -4.71
N CYS A 95 -6.22 -4.93 -3.40
CA CYS A 95 -5.10 -4.20 -2.81
C CYS A 95 -3.75 -4.72 -3.33
N ALA A 96 -3.55 -6.05 -3.33
CA ALA A 96 -2.32 -6.66 -3.83
C ALA A 96 -2.08 -6.38 -5.33
N LEU A 97 -3.13 -6.48 -6.14
CA LEU A 97 -3.03 -6.19 -7.58
C LEU A 97 -2.72 -4.70 -7.85
N THR A 98 -3.37 -3.79 -7.12
CA THR A 98 -3.23 -2.35 -7.38
C THR A 98 -1.94 -1.78 -6.79
N MET A 99 -1.36 -2.40 -5.77
CA MET A 99 -0.06 -2.00 -5.23
C MET A 99 1.07 -2.28 -6.21
N ASP A 100 1.02 -3.42 -6.92
CA ASP A 100 1.98 -3.80 -7.96
C ASP A 100 1.67 -3.04 -9.26
N LYS A 101 2.51 -2.04 -9.59
CA LYS A 101 2.29 -1.17 -10.76
C LYS A 101 2.43 -1.91 -12.08
N TYR A 102 3.29 -2.93 -12.14
CA TYR A 102 3.47 -3.74 -13.34
C TYR A 102 2.24 -4.61 -13.60
N ILE A 103 1.79 -5.35 -12.58
CA ILE A 103 0.60 -6.19 -12.69
C ILE A 103 -0.65 -5.34 -12.94
N SER A 104 -0.80 -4.19 -12.27
CA SER A 104 -1.91 -3.25 -12.52
C SER A 104 -1.99 -2.83 -13.99
N LYS A 105 -0.85 -2.54 -14.62
CA LYS A 105 -0.80 -2.17 -16.04
C LYS A 105 -1.18 -3.33 -16.95
N LEU A 106 -0.71 -4.54 -16.64
CA LEU A 106 -1.08 -5.74 -17.42
C LEU A 106 -2.58 -5.99 -17.38
N VAL A 107 -3.20 -5.88 -16.20
CA VAL A 107 -4.65 -6.04 -16.03
C VAL A 107 -5.41 -4.92 -16.77
N ALA A 108 -4.99 -3.67 -16.61
CA ALA A 108 -5.61 -2.54 -17.29
C ALA A 108 -5.54 -2.68 -18.82
N ALA A 109 -4.39 -3.07 -19.35
CA ALA A 109 -4.22 -3.29 -20.79
C ALA A 109 -5.10 -4.44 -21.31
N ALA A 110 -5.24 -5.53 -20.54
CA ALA A 110 -6.11 -6.65 -20.89
C ALA A 110 -7.59 -6.25 -20.96
N GLU A 111 -8.01 -5.24 -20.18
CA GLU A 111 -9.35 -4.65 -20.21
C GLU A 111 -9.49 -3.51 -21.24
N GLY A 112 -8.49 -3.31 -22.09
CA GLY A 112 -8.50 -2.28 -23.16
C GLY A 112 -8.28 -0.85 -22.65
N ILE A 113 -7.82 -0.67 -21.41
CA ILE A 113 -7.47 0.65 -20.87
C ILE A 113 -6.08 1.02 -21.37
N PRO A 114 -5.87 2.18 -21.98
CA PRO A 114 -4.57 2.62 -22.44
C PRO A 114 -3.58 2.76 -21.28
N VAL A 115 -2.42 2.14 -21.41
CA VAL A 115 -1.31 2.26 -20.45
C VAL A 115 -0.05 2.69 -21.19
N PRO A 116 0.83 3.48 -20.55
CA PRO A 116 2.11 3.82 -21.15
C PRO A 116 3.00 2.58 -21.26
N ASP A 117 3.85 2.58 -22.27
CA ASP A 117 4.89 1.56 -22.40
C ASP A 117 5.76 1.49 -21.14
N HIS A 118 6.19 0.30 -20.79
CA HIS A 118 6.91 0.09 -19.54
C HIS A 118 7.76 -1.17 -19.57
N ILE A 119 8.80 -1.16 -18.75
CA ILE A 119 9.68 -2.32 -18.51
C ILE A 119 9.76 -2.52 -17.01
N LEU A 120 9.63 -3.77 -16.54
CA LEU A 120 9.91 -4.16 -15.16
C LEU A 120 11.36 -4.60 -15.05
N MET A 121 12.16 -3.85 -14.31
CA MET A 121 13.51 -4.24 -13.93
C MET A 121 13.47 -4.91 -12.55
N ARG A 122 13.94 -6.15 -12.45
CA ARG A 122 14.00 -6.89 -11.19
C ARG A 122 15.34 -6.67 -10.51
N GLY A 123 15.31 -6.43 -9.19
CA GLY A 123 16.50 -6.14 -8.40
C GLY A 123 17.54 -7.27 -8.38
N ASP A 124 17.11 -8.52 -8.50
CA ASP A 124 17.96 -9.70 -8.58
C ASP A 124 18.75 -9.77 -9.90
N TYR A 125 18.25 -9.13 -10.96
CA TYR A 125 18.92 -9.02 -12.25
C TYR A 125 19.64 -7.68 -12.47
N LEU A 126 19.54 -6.71 -11.52
CA LEU A 126 20.23 -5.41 -11.68
C LEU A 126 21.75 -5.54 -11.70
N GLN A 127 22.31 -6.65 -11.17
CA GLN A 127 23.74 -6.94 -11.26
C GLN A 127 24.20 -7.25 -12.69
N ASP A 128 23.28 -7.66 -13.57
CA ASP A 128 23.55 -7.95 -14.97
C ASP A 128 23.53 -6.68 -15.83
N TYR A 129 22.95 -5.58 -15.31
CA TYR A 129 22.88 -4.25 -15.97
C TYR A 129 24.03 -3.34 -15.54
N ASN A 130 25.27 -3.81 -15.70
CA ASN A 130 26.46 -3.03 -15.37
C ASN A 130 27.06 -2.29 -16.60
N ASP A 131 26.55 -2.57 -17.80
CA ASP A 131 26.98 -1.91 -19.02
C ASP A 131 26.02 -0.75 -19.36
N PRO A 132 26.52 0.48 -19.60
CA PRO A 132 25.69 1.59 -20.06
C PRO A 132 24.86 1.27 -21.31
N ASN A 133 25.30 0.31 -22.15
CA ASN A 133 24.55 -0.14 -23.32
C ASN A 133 23.23 -0.83 -22.97
N ASP A 134 23.11 -1.46 -21.79
CA ASP A 134 21.88 -2.10 -21.35
C ASP A 134 20.78 -1.06 -21.11
N TYR A 135 21.16 0.09 -20.52
CA TYR A 135 20.24 1.21 -20.30
C TYR A 135 19.88 1.94 -21.59
N GLN A 136 20.82 1.96 -22.58
CA GLN A 136 20.53 2.53 -23.89
C GLN A 136 19.40 1.78 -24.60
N GLY A 137 19.37 0.45 -24.53
CA GLY A 137 18.29 -0.36 -25.10
C GLY A 137 16.93 -0.04 -24.50
N ILE A 138 16.87 0.24 -23.18
CA ILE A 138 15.65 0.69 -22.50
C ILE A 138 15.21 2.06 -23.01
N ALA A 139 16.15 3.00 -23.12
CA ALA A 139 15.87 4.34 -23.62
C ALA A 139 15.42 4.35 -25.08
N ASP A 140 16.01 3.50 -25.92
CA ASP A 140 15.61 3.35 -27.33
C ASP A 140 14.21 2.79 -27.48
N HIS A 141 13.80 1.88 -26.56
CA HIS A 141 12.46 1.29 -26.57
C HIS A 141 11.39 2.23 -26.01
N LEU A 142 11.64 2.86 -24.85
CA LEU A 142 10.65 3.68 -24.13
C LEU A 142 10.70 5.16 -24.54
N GLY A 143 11.81 5.63 -25.09
CA GLY A 143 12.07 7.05 -25.34
C GLY A 143 12.50 7.79 -24.06
N LEU A 144 13.09 8.98 -24.26
CA LEU A 144 13.45 9.91 -23.19
C LEU A 144 12.62 11.18 -23.31
N PRO A 145 12.24 11.86 -22.22
CA PRO A 145 12.51 11.46 -20.83
C PRO A 145 11.62 10.29 -20.36
N LEU A 146 12.13 9.44 -19.48
CA LEU A 146 11.36 8.39 -18.84
C LEU A 146 11.30 8.55 -17.32
N ILE A 147 10.40 7.80 -16.68
CA ILE A 147 10.25 7.78 -15.23
C ILE A 147 10.64 6.41 -14.69
N ALA A 148 11.70 6.38 -13.87
CA ALA A 148 12.04 5.24 -13.04
C ALA A 148 11.34 5.34 -11.68
N LYS A 149 10.72 4.26 -11.22
CA LYS A 149 10.00 4.24 -9.95
C LYS A 149 9.93 2.83 -9.36
N PRO A 150 9.83 2.69 -8.03
CA PRO A 150 9.55 1.40 -7.41
C PRO A 150 8.27 0.77 -7.96
N ASN A 151 8.27 -0.54 -8.15
CA ASN A 151 7.09 -1.27 -8.61
C ASN A 151 5.98 -1.23 -7.56
N ASP A 152 6.33 -1.40 -6.29
CA ASP A 152 5.49 -1.28 -5.12
C ASP A 152 5.83 -0.02 -4.32
N GLY A 153 4.88 0.54 -3.61
CA GLY A 153 5.03 1.77 -2.87
C GLY A 153 4.20 2.94 -3.42
N GLY A 154 4.12 4.01 -2.64
CA GLY A 154 3.25 5.16 -2.87
C GLY A 154 3.95 6.50 -2.71
N SER A 155 3.16 7.58 -2.63
CA SER A 155 3.56 8.95 -2.28
C SER A 155 4.79 9.50 -3.02
N SER A 156 5.03 9.03 -4.23
CA SER A 156 6.18 9.45 -5.07
C SER A 156 7.57 9.14 -4.47
N VAL A 157 7.65 8.30 -3.44
CA VAL A 157 8.94 7.89 -2.86
C VAL A 157 9.71 7.04 -3.87
N GLY A 158 10.99 7.37 -4.10
CA GLY A 158 11.86 6.64 -5.03
C GLY A 158 11.58 6.87 -6.52
N ILE A 159 10.77 7.90 -6.88
CA ILE A 159 10.55 8.26 -8.28
C ILE A 159 11.72 9.15 -8.77
N SER A 160 12.22 8.82 -9.95
CA SER A 160 13.25 9.61 -10.64
C SER A 160 12.88 9.85 -12.10
N LYS A 161 13.13 11.07 -12.59
CA LYS A 161 13.06 11.40 -14.01
C LYS A 161 14.42 11.17 -14.63
N VAL A 162 14.49 10.39 -15.69
CA VAL A 162 15.70 10.12 -16.46
C VAL A 162 15.60 10.89 -17.77
N GLU A 163 16.47 11.85 -17.97
CA GLU A 163 16.48 12.73 -19.14
C GLU A 163 17.52 12.32 -20.18
N ARG A 164 18.55 11.59 -19.75
CA ARG A 164 19.67 11.11 -20.58
C ARG A 164 20.32 9.88 -19.97
N ILE A 165 21.03 9.12 -20.80
CA ILE A 165 21.90 8.03 -20.39
C ILE A 165 23.34 8.58 -20.38
N GLU A 166 24.05 8.43 -19.27
CA GLU A 166 25.46 8.84 -19.12
C GLU A 166 26.31 7.65 -18.72
#